data_6aa94db8e7924bf3b44e2eb7a0c92df8
#
_entry.id   6aa94db8e7924bf3b44e2eb7a0c92df8
#
_cell.length_a   1.000
_cell.length_b   1.000
_cell.length_c   1.000
_cell.angle_alpha   90.00
_cell.angle_beta   90.00
_cell.angle_gamma   90.00
#
_symmetry.space_group_name_H-M   'P 1'
#
loop_
_entity.id
_entity.type
_entity.pdbx_description
1 polymer ?
#
loop_
_entity_poly.entity_id
_entity_poly.type
_entity_poly.pdbx_seq_one_letter_code
_entity_poly.pdbx_strand_id
1 'polypeptide(L)'
;MIVDERLVTYINSLDTGNTPILDEIEREALASFVPIIRKEMQSFLKVLLSIKCPKRILEVGTAVGFSAILMAEYDPVECEIITIENYEKRIPIARENFIRAEKEEQITLLEGDAKDVLETLTEPFDLIFMDAATVSYTHLRAHETSL
;
A
#
# COMPACT_ATOMS: atom_id res chain seq x y z
N MET A 1 8.39 25.04 -3.62
CA MET A 1 7.55 23.86 -3.94
C MET A 1 8.23 23.14 -5.09
N ILE A 2 8.39 21.84 -4.99
CA ILE A 2 9.14 21.06 -6.00
C ILE A 2 8.25 20.72 -7.22
N VAL A 3 6.93 20.81 -7.06
CA VAL A 3 5.96 20.45 -8.11
C VAL A 3 5.01 21.63 -8.35
N ASP A 4 4.76 21.96 -9.61
CA ASP A 4 3.80 23.00 -10.02
C ASP A 4 2.36 22.46 -9.82
N GLU A 5 1.54 23.21 -9.08
CA GLU A 5 0.14 22.83 -8.79
C GLU A 5 -0.72 22.67 -10.05
N ARG A 6 -0.42 23.39 -11.12
CA ARG A 6 -1.12 23.24 -12.40
C ARG A 6 -0.83 21.90 -13.04
N LEU A 7 0.42 21.41 -12.90
CA LEU A 7 0.82 20.09 -13.39
C LEU A 7 0.11 19.00 -12.61
N VAL A 8 0.05 19.12 -11.29
CA VAL A 8 -0.69 18.18 -10.42
C VAL A 8 -2.18 18.16 -10.80
N THR A 9 -2.79 19.33 -10.97
CA THR A 9 -4.20 19.43 -11.39
C THR A 9 -4.43 18.78 -12.74
N TYR A 10 -3.53 19.01 -13.70
CA TYR A 10 -3.60 18.39 -15.03
C TYR A 10 -3.48 16.88 -14.96
N ILE A 11 -2.48 16.35 -14.24
CA ILE A 11 -2.28 14.90 -14.08
C ILE A 11 -3.52 14.28 -13.41
N ASN A 12 -4.03 14.88 -12.36
CA ASN A 12 -5.22 14.39 -11.65
C ASN A 12 -6.49 14.45 -12.51
N SER A 13 -6.57 15.36 -13.47
CA SER A 13 -7.69 15.41 -14.42
C SER A 13 -7.71 14.23 -15.40
N LEU A 14 -6.60 13.53 -15.55
CA LEU A 14 -6.49 12.33 -16.38
C LEU A 14 -6.81 11.04 -15.60
N ASP A 15 -7.02 11.14 -14.30
CA ASP A 15 -7.37 9.99 -13.46
C ASP A 15 -8.75 9.46 -13.84
N THR A 16 -8.84 8.16 -14.09
CA THR A 16 -10.09 7.47 -14.44
C THR A 16 -10.87 6.99 -13.21
N GLY A 17 -10.38 7.29 -12.01
CA GLY A 17 -10.95 6.82 -10.75
C GLY A 17 -10.48 5.40 -10.41
N ASN A 18 -11.04 4.90 -9.31
CA ASN A 18 -10.81 3.56 -8.81
C ASN A 18 -12.10 2.73 -8.89
N THR A 19 -12.07 1.52 -8.36
CA THR A 19 -13.30 0.74 -8.13
C THR A 19 -14.16 1.41 -7.07
N PRO A 20 -15.49 1.22 -7.08
CA PRO A 20 -16.39 1.85 -6.10
C PRO A 20 -15.98 1.62 -4.66
N ILE A 21 -15.49 0.43 -4.32
CA ILE A 21 -15.05 0.11 -2.95
C ILE A 21 -13.80 0.90 -2.56
N LEU A 22 -12.83 1.06 -3.46
CA LEU A 22 -11.64 1.89 -3.20
C LEU A 22 -12.00 3.36 -3.03
N ASP A 23 -12.90 3.89 -3.86
CA ASP A 23 -13.36 5.28 -3.73
C ASP A 23 -14.13 5.50 -2.41
N GLU A 24 -14.87 4.50 -1.93
CA GLU A 24 -15.56 4.54 -0.64
C GLU A 24 -14.56 4.54 0.52
N ILE A 25 -13.59 3.62 0.53
CA ILE A 25 -12.54 3.54 1.55
C ILE A 25 -11.71 4.83 1.59
N GLU A 26 -11.34 5.38 0.43
CA GLU A 26 -10.62 6.67 0.35
C GLU A 26 -11.42 7.79 0.99
N ARG A 27 -12.71 7.90 0.67
CA ARG A 27 -13.59 8.93 1.23
C ARG A 27 -13.73 8.80 2.75
N GLU A 28 -13.91 7.57 3.26
CA GLU A 28 -14.01 7.29 4.70
C GLU A 28 -12.71 7.62 5.44
N ALA A 29 -11.57 7.26 4.86
CA ALA A 29 -10.26 7.56 5.42
C ALA A 29 -10.01 9.07 5.48
N LEU A 30 -10.29 9.81 4.41
CA LEU A 30 -10.15 11.26 4.38
C LEU A 30 -11.09 11.95 5.38
N ALA A 31 -12.33 11.48 5.53
CA ALA A 31 -13.28 11.99 6.52
C ALA A 31 -12.80 11.74 7.97
N SER A 32 -12.03 10.69 8.18
CA SER A 32 -11.43 10.33 9.49
C SER A 32 -10.00 10.87 9.68
N PHE A 33 -9.54 11.74 8.77
CA PHE A 33 -8.18 12.30 8.78
C PHE A 33 -7.06 11.24 8.73
N VAL A 34 -7.34 10.09 8.14
CA VAL A 34 -6.32 9.08 7.86
C VAL A 34 -5.66 9.41 6.52
N PRO A 35 -4.34 9.59 6.49
CA PRO A 35 -3.64 9.88 5.24
C PRO A 35 -3.75 8.69 4.27
N ILE A 36 -4.07 8.99 3.04
CA ILE A 36 -4.10 8.06 1.90
C ILE A 36 -3.04 8.51 0.90
N ILE A 37 -2.45 7.56 0.19
CA ILE A 37 -1.53 7.87 -0.90
C ILE A 37 -2.24 8.74 -1.94
N ARG A 38 -1.53 9.77 -2.41
CA ARG A 38 -2.08 10.74 -3.35
C ARG A 38 -2.43 10.11 -4.70
N LYS A 39 -3.32 10.72 -5.44
CA LYS A 39 -3.77 10.23 -6.77
C LYS A 39 -2.60 9.95 -7.73
N GLU A 40 -1.57 10.79 -7.71
CA GLU A 40 -0.37 10.60 -8.54
C GLU A 40 0.36 9.31 -8.17
N MET A 41 0.45 8.99 -6.88
CA MET A 41 1.06 7.76 -6.40
C MET A 41 0.19 6.54 -6.72
N GLN A 42 -1.13 6.67 -6.60
CA GLN A 42 -2.07 5.62 -7.01
C GLN A 42 -1.88 5.27 -8.49
N SER A 43 -1.84 6.28 -9.36
CA SER A 43 -1.61 6.11 -10.80
C SER A 43 -0.23 5.50 -11.09
N PHE A 44 0.81 5.94 -10.39
CA PHE A 44 2.16 5.39 -10.53
C PHE A 44 2.22 3.91 -10.14
N LEU A 45 1.58 3.53 -9.02
CA LEU A 45 1.51 2.14 -8.59
C LEU A 45 0.80 1.26 -9.62
N LYS A 46 -0.34 1.71 -10.19
CA LYS A 46 -1.05 0.97 -11.24
C LYS A 46 -0.16 0.70 -12.46
N VAL A 47 0.62 1.70 -12.88
CA VAL A 47 1.59 1.54 -14.00
C VAL A 47 2.70 0.57 -13.62
N LEU A 48 3.27 0.71 -12.41
CA LEU A 48 4.34 -0.16 -11.93
C LEU A 48 3.90 -1.63 -11.84
N LEU A 49 2.72 -1.90 -11.31
CA LEU A 49 2.12 -3.23 -11.25
C LEU A 49 1.94 -3.82 -12.66
N SER A 50 1.44 -3.03 -13.61
CA SER A 50 1.25 -3.46 -15.00
C SER A 50 2.56 -3.82 -15.70
N ILE A 51 3.67 -3.16 -15.36
CA ILE A 51 4.99 -3.44 -15.95
C ILE A 51 5.65 -4.63 -15.23
N LYS A 52 5.58 -4.67 -13.90
CA LYS A 52 6.31 -5.63 -13.08
C LYS A 52 5.58 -6.96 -12.94
N CYS A 53 4.24 -6.95 -12.89
CA CYS A 53 3.38 -8.10 -12.63
C CYS A 53 3.89 -8.92 -11.42
N PRO A 54 4.03 -8.31 -10.23
CA PRO A 54 4.62 -8.95 -9.07
C PRO A 54 3.71 -10.05 -8.55
N LYS A 55 4.27 -11.20 -8.17
CA LYS A 55 3.52 -12.30 -7.54
C LYS A 55 3.50 -12.17 -6.02
N ARG A 56 4.52 -11.55 -5.45
CA ARG A 56 4.63 -11.33 -4.00
C ARG A 56 5.00 -9.89 -3.73
N ILE A 57 4.16 -9.23 -2.95
CA ILE A 57 4.31 -7.82 -2.57
C ILE A 57 4.46 -7.72 -1.05
N LEU A 58 5.41 -6.93 -0.59
CA LEU A 58 5.51 -6.51 0.79
C LEU A 58 5.12 -5.05 0.91
N GLU A 59 4.21 -4.76 1.82
CA GLU A 59 3.85 -3.40 2.21
C GLU A 59 4.25 -3.14 3.66
N VAL A 60 4.87 -2.00 3.94
CA VAL A 60 5.14 -1.53 5.30
C VAL A 60 4.34 -0.26 5.55
N GLY A 61 3.36 -0.35 6.44
CA GLY A 61 2.39 0.70 6.72
C GLY A 61 1.04 0.46 6.06
N THR A 62 0.25 -0.44 6.65
CA THR A 62 -1.09 -0.80 6.15
C THR A 62 -2.10 0.35 6.25
N ALA A 63 -2.02 1.14 7.31
CA ALA A 63 -3.03 2.13 7.69
C ALA A 63 -4.45 1.51 7.69
N VAL A 64 -5.33 1.95 6.80
CA VAL A 64 -6.68 1.39 6.64
C VAL A 64 -6.79 0.36 5.51
N GLY A 65 -5.66 -0.05 4.93
CA GLY A 65 -5.58 -1.10 3.90
C GLY A 65 -5.82 -0.62 2.48
N PHE A 66 -5.91 0.68 2.24
CA PHE A 66 -6.23 1.24 0.92
C PHE A 66 -5.21 0.84 -0.15
N SER A 67 -3.92 1.05 0.10
CA SER A 67 -2.84 0.75 -0.86
C SER A 67 -2.70 -0.75 -1.12
N ALA A 68 -2.85 -1.59 -0.09
CA ALA A 68 -2.85 -3.04 -0.26
C ALA A 68 -4.01 -3.50 -1.17
N ILE A 69 -5.23 -2.99 -0.94
CA ILE A 69 -6.40 -3.28 -1.78
C ILE A 69 -6.18 -2.78 -3.21
N LEU A 70 -5.66 -1.56 -3.37
CA LEU A 70 -5.35 -1.00 -4.69
C LEU A 70 -4.35 -1.89 -5.45
N MET A 71 -3.30 -2.35 -4.77
CA MET A 71 -2.34 -3.26 -5.40
C MET A 71 -2.96 -4.60 -5.78
N ALA A 72 -3.78 -5.20 -4.90
CA ALA A 72 -4.47 -6.46 -5.18
C ALA A 72 -5.51 -6.34 -6.31
N GLU A 73 -6.12 -5.17 -6.49
CA GLU A 73 -7.15 -4.91 -7.50
C GLU A 73 -6.57 -4.66 -8.89
N TYR A 74 -5.44 -3.94 -8.96
CA TYR A 74 -4.87 -3.51 -10.24
C TYR A 74 -3.66 -4.30 -10.70
N ASP A 75 -3.19 -5.29 -9.93
CA ASP A 75 -2.16 -6.20 -10.41
C ASP A 75 -2.76 -7.08 -11.53
N PRO A 76 -2.13 -7.15 -12.71
CA PRO A 76 -2.59 -8.00 -13.82
C PRO A 76 -2.53 -9.49 -13.52
N VAL A 77 -1.77 -9.90 -12.51
CA VAL A 77 -1.65 -11.27 -12.04
C VAL A 77 -2.15 -11.36 -10.60
N GLU A 78 -2.67 -12.50 -10.20
CA GLU A 78 -3.03 -12.73 -8.81
C GLU A 78 -1.77 -12.75 -7.95
N CYS A 79 -1.67 -11.76 -7.05
CA CYS A 79 -0.51 -11.58 -6.17
C CYS A 79 -0.84 -11.92 -4.72
N GLU A 80 0.17 -12.35 -3.97
CA GLU A 80 0.14 -12.44 -2.52
C GLU A 80 0.69 -11.13 -1.94
N ILE A 81 -0.04 -10.49 -1.05
CA ILE A 81 0.39 -9.27 -0.38
C ILE A 81 0.55 -9.52 1.11
N ILE A 82 1.74 -9.26 1.63
CA ILE A 82 1.99 -9.17 3.07
C ILE A 82 2.09 -7.70 3.44
N THR A 83 1.27 -7.25 4.38
CA THR A 83 1.26 -5.87 4.86
C THR A 83 1.47 -5.81 6.36
N ILE A 84 2.23 -4.84 6.85
CA ILE A 84 2.64 -4.72 8.25
C ILE A 84 2.05 -3.45 8.87
N GLU A 85 1.42 -3.58 10.04
CA GLU A 85 0.88 -2.45 10.81
C GLU A 85 1.11 -2.68 12.31
N ASN A 86 1.50 -1.62 13.02
CA ASN A 86 1.67 -1.65 14.46
C ASN A 86 0.62 -0.81 15.22
N TYR A 87 -0.17 -0.02 14.53
CA TYR A 87 -1.16 0.83 15.18
C TYR A 87 -2.48 0.11 15.39
N GLU A 88 -2.68 -0.37 16.62
CA GLU A 88 -3.82 -1.21 17.03
C GLU A 88 -5.20 -0.69 16.60
N LYS A 89 -5.38 0.64 16.52
CA LYS A 89 -6.67 1.23 16.13
C LYS A 89 -6.98 1.11 14.63
N ARG A 90 -5.96 0.98 13.79
CA ARG A 90 -6.13 0.85 12.33
C ARG A 90 -6.27 -0.59 11.87
N ILE A 91 -5.68 -1.53 12.60
CA ILE A 91 -5.69 -2.96 12.27
C ILE A 91 -7.12 -3.49 12.04
N PRO A 92 -8.10 -3.31 12.94
CA PRO A 92 -9.46 -3.81 12.70
C PRO A 92 -10.13 -3.15 11.50
N ILE A 93 -9.86 -1.87 11.23
CA ILE A 93 -10.40 -1.15 10.07
C ILE A 93 -9.83 -1.73 8.78
N ALA A 94 -8.51 -1.98 8.73
CA ALA A 94 -7.87 -2.58 7.57
C ALA A 94 -8.43 -3.97 7.28
N ARG A 95 -8.59 -4.82 8.30
CA ARG A 95 -9.18 -6.16 8.15
C ARG A 95 -10.60 -6.11 7.61
N GLU A 96 -11.44 -5.20 8.14
CA GLU A 96 -12.80 -5.00 7.63
C GLU A 96 -12.79 -4.55 6.17
N ASN A 97 -11.89 -3.65 5.79
CA ASN A 97 -11.77 -3.19 4.42
C ASN A 97 -11.31 -4.30 3.47
N PHE A 98 -10.42 -5.20 3.91
CA PHE A 98 -10.04 -6.37 3.10
C PHE A 98 -11.24 -7.28 2.80
N ILE A 99 -12.09 -7.52 3.81
CA ILE A 99 -13.32 -8.30 3.63
C ILE A 99 -14.30 -7.58 2.69
N ARG A 100 -14.52 -6.27 2.89
CA ARG A 100 -15.40 -5.46 2.03
C ARG A 100 -14.95 -5.44 0.57
N ALA A 101 -13.63 -5.51 0.35
CA ALA A 101 -13.03 -5.56 -0.98
C ALA A 101 -12.87 -6.97 -1.54
N GLU A 102 -13.28 -8.00 -0.80
CA GLU A 102 -13.11 -9.43 -1.16
C GLU A 102 -11.64 -9.79 -1.47
N LYS A 103 -10.71 -9.26 -0.65
CA LYS A 103 -9.25 -9.42 -0.81
C LYS A 103 -8.58 -10.07 0.42
N GLU A 104 -9.35 -10.57 1.39
CA GLU A 104 -8.83 -11.16 2.62
C GLU A 104 -8.00 -12.43 2.39
N GLU A 105 -8.21 -13.14 1.28
CA GLU A 105 -7.40 -14.30 0.92
C GLU A 105 -6.07 -13.93 0.23
N GLN A 106 -6.01 -12.75 -0.40
CA GLN A 106 -4.81 -12.26 -1.08
C GLN A 106 -3.91 -11.41 -0.17
N ILE A 107 -4.50 -10.79 0.88
CA ILE A 107 -3.80 -9.83 1.75
C ILE A 107 -3.66 -10.40 3.15
N THR A 108 -2.43 -10.64 3.57
CA THR A 108 -2.09 -11.05 4.94
C THR A 108 -1.58 -9.86 5.73
N LEU A 109 -2.30 -9.46 6.79
CA LEU A 109 -1.86 -8.41 7.70
C LEU A 109 -1.09 -9.01 8.86
N LEU A 110 0.17 -8.62 9.02
CA LEU A 110 1.02 -8.93 10.15
C LEU A 110 1.05 -7.75 11.12
N GLU A 111 0.70 -8.03 12.37
CA GLU A 111 0.65 -7.04 13.44
C GLU A 111 1.98 -6.96 14.15
N GLY A 112 2.55 -5.77 14.28
CA GLY A 112 3.77 -5.55 15.04
C GLY A 112 4.68 -4.48 14.48
N ASP A 113 5.79 -4.26 15.16
CA ASP A 113 6.82 -3.36 14.68
C ASP A 113 7.45 -3.90 13.39
N ALA A 114 7.57 -3.03 12.39
CA ALA A 114 8.07 -3.44 11.08
C ALA A 114 9.45 -4.09 11.15
N LYS A 115 10.34 -3.60 12.02
CA LYS A 115 11.68 -4.17 12.19
C LYS A 115 11.62 -5.63 12.63
N ASP A 116 10.82 -5.88 13.67
CA ASP A 116 10.72 -7.23 14.26
C ASP A 116 10.03 -8.20 13.29
N VAL A 117 8.98 -7.74 12.62
CA VAL A 117 8.26 -8.54 11.62
C VAL A 117 9.13 -8.85 10.41
N LEU A 118 9.86 -7.86 9.87
CA LEU A 118 10.75 -8.06 8.71
C LEU A 118 11.85 -9.11 8.97
N GLU A 119 12.35 -9.21 10.20
CA GLU A 119 13.35 -10.24 10.57
C GLU A 119 12.79 -11.67 10.49
N THR A 120 11.46 -11.84 10.50
CA THR A 120 10.80 -13.14 10.39
C THR A 120 10.51 -13.55 8.94
N LEU A 121 10.56 -12.62 8.00
CA LEU A 121 10.27 -12.86 6.60
C LEU A 121 11.53 -13.33 5.86
N THR A 122 11.53 -14.59 5.42
CA THR A 122 12.71 -15.22 4.80
C THR A 122 12.60 -15.34 3.28
N GLU A 123 11.39 -15.24 2.74
CA GLU A 123 11.17 -15.40 1.31
C GLU A 123 11.24 -14.06 0.57
N PRO A 124 11.75 -14.05 -0.67
CA PRO A 124 11.89 -12.81 -1.44
C PRO A 124 10.55 -12.24 -1.88
N PHE A 125 10.53 -10.93 -2.11
CA PHE A 125 9.41 -10.19 -2.66
C PHE A 125 9.78 -9.59 -4.03
N ASP A 126 8.80 -9.55 -4.94
CA ASP A 126 8.98 -8.94 -6.27
C ASP A 126 8.83 -7.43 -6.23
N LEU A 127 8.05 -6.93 -5.27
CA LEU A 127 7.82 -5.50 -5.03
C LEU A 127 7.75 -5.23 -3.52
N ILE A 128 8.44 -4.18 -3.09
CA ILE A 128 8.36 -3.69 -1.72
C ILE A 128 7.84 -2.25 -1.76
N PHE A 129 6.73 -2.00 -1.10
CA PHE A 129 6.12 -0.69 -0.95
C PHE A 129 6.18 -0.24 0.50
N MET A 130 6.82 0.90 0.77
CA MET A 130 6.98 1.43 2.12
C MET A 130 6.42 2.85 2.19
N ASP A 131 5.29 3.00 2.88
CA ASP A 131 4.64 4.28 3.18
C ASP A 131 4.36 4.40 4.70
N ALA A 132 5.38 4.12 5.50
CA ALA A 132 5.27 4.22 6.95
C ALA A 132 5.70 5.62 7.41
N ALA A 133 4.78 6.35 8.01
CA ALA A 133 5.00 7.73 8.49
C ALA A 133 6.13 7.87 9.54
N THR A 134 6.63 6.76 10.10
CA THR A 134 7.59 6.76 11.22
C THR A 134 8.59 5.61 11.21
N VAL A 135 8.86 4.97 10.07
CA VAL A 135 9.97 4.00 10.03
C VAL A 135 11.28 4.77 9.98
N SER A 136 12.15 4.55 10.97
CA SER A 136 13.53 5.00 10.90
C SER A 136 14.22 4.27 9.72
N TYR A 137 14.28 4.92 8.57
CA TYR A 137 14.93 4.42 7.34
C TYR A 137 16.37 3.93 7.54
N THR A 138 17.00 4.29 8.65
CA THR A 138 18.37 3.89 9.02
C THR A 138 18.56 2.38 9.23
N HIS A 139 17.49 1.65 9.58
CA HIS A 139 17.59 0.18 9.79
C HIS A 139 17.27 -0.64 8.54
N LEU A 140 16.52 -0.09 7.59
CA LEU A 140 16.14 -0.80 6.35
C LEU A 140 17.28 -0.89 5.33
N ARG A 141 18.26 0.03 5.38
CA ARG A 141 19.46 -0.02 4.52
C ARG A 141 20.38 -1.23 4.77
N ALA A 142 20.24 -1.89 5.91
CA ALA A 142 21.09 -3.06 6.23
C ALA A 142 20.76 -4.32 5.41
N HIS A 143 19.59 -4.39 4.76
CA HIS A 143 19.17 -5.54 3.96
C HIS A 143 19.34 -5.34 2.44
N GLU A 144 19.67 -4.14 1.98
CA GLU A 144 19.90 -3.85 0.56
C GLU A 144 21.32 -4.19 0.05
N THR A 145 22.23 -4.60 0.91
CA THR A 145 23.65 -4.81 0.56
C THR A 145 24.10 -6.25 0.63
N SER A 146 23.28 -7.18 0.17
CA SER A 146 23.72 -8.57 -0.08
C SER A 146 23.41 -8.93 -1.53
N LEU A 147 24.17 -8.33 -2.44
CA LEU A 147 24.46 -8.84 -3.78
C LEU A 147 25.94 -9.11 -3.90
#